data_dce361a530bf4c7f33a1eb3eb5071dc9
#
_entry.id   dce361a530bf4c7f33a1eb3eb5071dc9
#
_cell.length_a   1.000
_cell.length_b   1.000
_cell.length_c   1.000
_cell.angle_alpha   90.00
_cell.angle_beta   90.00
_cell.angle_gamma   90.00
#
_symmetry.space_group_name_H-M   'P 1'
#
loop_
_entity.id
_entity.type
_entity.pdbx_description
1 polymer ?
#
loop_
_entity_poly.entity_id
_entity_poly.type
_entity_poly.pdbx_seq_one_letter_code
_entity_poly.pdbx_strand_id
1 'polypeptide(L)'
;MGVESTYNWYWLVDGLMDAGYRLHLANPAAIQQYNGLKYTDDHSDARWLAHLLRFGVLPEGYIYPKAQRPIRDLLRKRAHLVEQQTANVLSVQNIILRNTGARLSANRIKSMSQAEVHALLPDADQALAVSSALTVLHCLAEQIKTVETRVRTRLHRTPLYELLQTVDGIGPILAQTILRETGDMRRFPTVGD
;
A
#
# COMPACT_ATOMS: atom_id res chain seq x y z
N MET A 1 20.57 19.19 2.83
CA MET A 1 20.96 17.84 3.24
C MET A 1 20.21 16.82 2.41
N GLY A 2 20.88 15.74 1.95
CA GLY A 2 20.22 14.60 1.29
C GLY A 2 19.84 13.55 2.34
N VAL A 3 18.62 13.00 2.25
CA VAL A 3 18.13 11.91 3.07
C VAL A 3 17.53 10.86 2.12
N GLU A 4 17.87 9.59 2.29
CA GLU A 4 17.31 8.52 1.49
C GLU A 4 15.86 8.21 1.90
N SER A 5 14.98 7.98 0.91
CA SER A 5 13.58 7.64 1.15
C SER A 5 13.40 6.16 1.52
N THR A 6 13.96 5.75 2.64
CA THR A 6 13.71 4.45 3.27
C THR A 6 12.31 4.43 3.93
N TYR A 7 11.88 3.28 4.46
CA TYR A 7 10.53 3.13 5.04
C TYR A 7 10.28 4.01 6.29
N ASN A 8 11.32 4.49 6.98
CA ASN A 8 11.22 5.21 8.26
C ASN A 8 11.67 6.68 8.21
N TRP A 9 11.71 7.31 7.03
CA TRP A 9 12.26 8.65 6.85
C TRP A 9 11.45 9.80 7.48
N TYR A 10 10.16 9.60 7.80
CA TYR A 10 9.25 10.68 8.24
C TYR A 10 9.80 11.47 9.44
N TRP A 11 10.16 10.77 10.51
CA TRP A 11 10.62 11.42 11.75
C TRP A 11 11.92 12.20 11.56
N LEU A 12 12.85 11.66 10.76
CA LEU A 12 14.14 12.28 10.49
C LEU A 12 13.97 13.55 9.65
N VAL A 13 13.21 13.45 8.56
CA VAL A 13 12.93 14.59 7.67
C VAL A 13 12.19 15.69 8.42
N ASP A 14 11.16 15.34 9.21
CA ASP A 14 10.43 16.32 10.00
C ASP A 14 11.35 17.02 11.02
N GLY A 15 12.13 16.26 11.79
CA GLY A 15 13.03 16.83 12.79
C GLY A 15 14.09 17.75 12.19
N LEU A 16 14.66 17.39 11.03
CA LEU A 16 15.64 18.22 10.35
C LEU A 16 15.01 19.48 9.73
N MET A 17 13.79 19.37 9.17
CA MET A 17 13.05 20.55 8.66
C MET A 17 12.68 21.51 9.80
N ASP A 18 12.20 20.98 10.93
CA ASP A 18 11.89 21.77 12.13
C ASP A 18 13.15 22.47 12.71
N ALA A 19 14.34 21.86 12.52
CA ALA A 19 15.62 22.46 12.85
C ALA A 19 16.15 23.46 11.79
N GLY A 20 15.37 23.77 10.74
CA GLY A 20 15.68 24.76 9.72
C GLY A 20 16.56 24.28 8.57
N TYR A 21 16.83 22.97 8.45
CA TYR A 21 17.62 22.46 7.33
C TYR A 21 16.80 22.34 6.04
N ARG A 22 17.38 22.75 4.92
CA ARG A 22 16.86 22.45 3.59
C ARG A 22 17.14 20.99 3.25
N LEU A 23 16.07 20.22 3.00
CA LEU A 23 16.16 18.80 2.74
C LEU A 23 15.85 18.45 1.28
N HIS A 24 16.53 17.40 0.82
CA HIS A 24 16.34 16.73 -0.45
C HIS A 24 16.15 15.26 -0.14
N LEU A 25 14.95 14.74 -0.44
CA LEU A 25 14.62 13.33 -0.21
C LEU A 25 15.06 12.55 -1.44
N ALA A 26 16.13 11.78 -1.32
CA ALA A 26 16.62 10.96 -2.43
C ALA A 26 15.66 9.81 -2.75
N ASN A 27 15.41 9.57 -4.04
CA ASN A 27 14.64 8.43 -4.52
C ASN A 27 15.57 7.29 -4.98
N PRO A 28 15.83 6.25 -4.17
CA PRO A 28 16.77 5.18 -4.50
C PRO A 28 16.38 4.42 -5.77
N ALA A 29 15.08 4.25 -6.02
CA ALA A 29 14.58 3.54 -7.19
C ALA A 29 14.93 4.23 -8.51
N ALA A 30 15.10 5.56 -8.49
CA ALA A 30 15.50 6.34 -9.65
C ALA A 30 17.03 6.51 -9.79
N ILE A 31 17.80 6.10 -8.79
CA ILE A 31 19.26 6.14 -8.83
C ILE A 31 19.78 4.84 -9.44
N GLN A 32 19.89 4.80 -10.75
CA GLN A 32 20.25 3.59 -11.50
C GLN A 32 21.64 3.02 -11.17
N GLN A 33 22.58 3.85 -10.68
CA GLN A 33 23.93 3.43 -10.31
C GLN A 33 23.97 2.47 -9.12
N TYR A 34 22.90 2.37 -8.33
CA TYR A 34 22.77 1.36 -7.29
C TYR A 34 22.38 -0.02 -7.83
N ASN A 35 21.92 -0.11 -9.08
CA ASN A 35 21.57 -1.36 -9.71
C ASN A 35 22.83 -2.18 -10.03
N GLY A 36 23.13 -3.17 -9.19
CA GLY A 36 24.25 -4.09 -9.37
C GLY A 36 25.42 -3.93 -8.40
N LEU A 37 25.44 -2.92 -7.53
CA LEU A 37 26.41 -2.80 -6.44
C LEU A 37 25.94 -3.65 -5.26
N LYS A 38 26.40 -4.90 -5.21
CA LYS A 38 26.00 -5.89 -4.19
C LYS A 38 26.59 -5.65 -2.79
N TYR A 39 27.57 -4.75 -2.65
CA TYR A 39 28.33 -4.52 -1.42
C TYR A 39 28.71 -3.04 -1.27
N THR A 40 27.71 -2.17 -1.05
CA THR A 40 27.93 -0.79 -0.60
C THR A 40 27.68 -0.73 0.90
N ASP A 41 28.51 -0.01 1.60
CA ASP A 41 28.30 0.33 3.00
C ASP A 41 27.57 1.68 3.12
N ASP A 42 27.00 1.97 4.27
CA ASP A 42 26.26 3.20 4.54
C ASP A 42 27.10 4.46 4.29
N HIS A 43 28.43 4.39 4.49
CA HIS A 43 29.34 5.52 4.24
C HIS A 43 29.53 5.79 2.74
N SER A 44 29.65 4.75 1.94
CA SER A 44 29.75 4.87 0.48
C SER A 44 28.45 5.43 -0.10
N ASP A 45 27.29 4.97 0.38
CA ASP A 45 25.98 5.44 -0.05
C ASP A 45 25.77 6.91 0.34
N ALA A 46 26.12 7.30 1.55
CA ALA A 46 26.05 8.69 2.00
C ALA A 46 26.94 9.62 1.16
N ARG A 47 28.18 9.20 0.83
CA ARG A 47 29.08 9.96 -0.03
C ARG A 47 28.51 10.10 -1.45
N TRP A 48 27.94 9.01 -1.97
CA TRP A 48 27.32 9.02 -3.30
C TRP A 48 26.14 9.97 -3.38
N LEU A 49 25.23 9.93 -2.41
CA LEU A 49 24.14 10.89 -2.30
C LEU A 49 24.63 12.34 -2.22
N ALA A 50 25.70 12.59 -1.46
CA ALA A 50 26.31 13.91 -1.36
C ALA A 50 26.89 14.38 -2.71
N HIS A 51 27.50 13.50 -3.51
CA HIS A 51 27.98 13.80 -4.85
C HIS A 51 26.82 14.14 -5.79
N LEU A 52 25.76 13.31 -5.84
CA LEU A 52 24.60 13.57 -6.70
C LEU A 52 23.94 14.91 -6.33
N LEU A 53 23.79 15.19 -5.04
CA LEU A 53 23.24 16.46 -4.56
C LEU A 53 24.12 17.66 -4.96
N ARG A 54 25.45 17.53 -4.81
CA ARG A 54 26.41 18.58 -5.18
C ARG A 54 26.34 18.92 -6.67
N PHE A 55 26.16 17.93 -7.53
CA PHE A 55 26.06 18.12 -8.97
C PHE A 55 24.66 18.51 -9.45
N GLY A 56 23.66 18.56 -8.55
CA GLY A 56 22.28 18.89 -8.90
C GLY A 56 21.56 17.83 -9.72
N VAL A 57 22.07 16.58 -9.70
CA VAL A 57 21.52 15.43 -10.44
C VAL A 57 20.88 14.37 -9.54
N LEU A 58 20.67 14.70 -8.26
CA LEU A 58 20.01 13.79 -7.33
C LEU A 58 18.54 13.61 -7.73
N PRO A 59 18.07 12.38 -8.06
CA PRO A 59 16.66 12.12 -8.23
C PRO A 59 15.93 12.29 -6.90
N GLU A 60 15.01 13.27 -6.83
CA GLU A 60 14.32 13.60 -5.60
C GLU A 60 12.93 12.96 -5.55
N GLY A 61 12.61 12.40 -4.38
CA GLY A 61 11.28 11.97 -4.00
C GLY A 61 10.47 13.14 -3.43
N TYR A 62 9.16 13.01 -3.47
CA TYR A 62 8.27 14.03 -2.91
C TYR A 62 8.15 13.90 -1.39
N ILE A 63 8.43 14.98 -0.67
CA ILE A 63 8.20 15.08 0.77
C ILE A 63 6.72 15.41 0.99
N TYR A 64 5.92 14.40 1.29
CA TYR A 64 4.50 14.58 1.56
C TYR A 64 4.29 15.45 2.80
N PRO A 65 3.37 16.45 2.74
CA PRO A 65 3.04 17.26 3.91
C PRO A 65 2.63 16.40 5.11
N LYS A 66 3.14 16.72 6.30
CA LYS A 66 2.92 15.97 7.55
C LYS A 66 1.44 15.68 7.81
N ALA A 67 0.56 16.66 7.55
CA ALA A 67 -0.89 16.53 7.74
C ALA A 67 -1.56 15.51 6.80
N GLN A 68 -0.95 15.20 5.66
CA GLN A 68 -1.52 14.28 4.65
C GLN A 68 -1.05 12.83 4.84
N ARG A 69 0.09 12.60 5.50
CA ARG A 69 0.70 11.28 5.67
C ARG A 69 -0.21 10.29 6.41
N PRO A 70 -0.89 10.65 7.54
CA PRO A 70 -1.72 9.67 8.26
C PRO A 70 -2.85 9.07 7.44
N ILE A 71 -3.48 9.85 6.56
CA ILE A 71 -4.54 9.31 5.69
C ILE A 71 -3.96 8.48 4.53
N ARG A 72 -2.79 8.85 4.00
CA ARG A 72 -2.05 8.09 3.01
C ARG A 72 -1.62 6.73 3.55
N ASP A 73 -1.07 6.69 4.76
CA ASP A 73 -0.65 5.45 5.42
C ASP A 73 -1.86 4.54 5.71
N LEU A 74 -3.00 5.13 6.07
CA LEU A 74 -4.24 4.39 6.27
C LEU A 74 -4.75 3.75 4.98
N LEU A 75 -4.68 4.47 3.84
CA LEU A 75 -5.04 3.92 2.52
C LEU A 75 -4.09 2.80 2.08
N ARG A 76 -2.79 2.92 2.34
CA ARG A 76 -1.79 1.87 2.11
C ARG A 76 -2.05 0.65 2.99
N LYS A 77 -2.39 0.87 4.27
CA LYS A 77 -2.79 -0.23 5.15
C LYS A 77 -4.03 -0.95 4.63
N ARG A 78 -5.01 -0.20 4.13
CA ARG A 78 -6.20 -0.78 3.50
C ARG A 78 -5.85 -1.64 2.28
N ALA A 79 -4.96 -1.18 1.39
CA ALA A 79 -4.51 -1.95 0.25
C ALA A 79 -3.88 -3.28 0.69
N HIS A 80 -2.96 -3.23 1.65
CA HIS A 80 -2.33 -4.42 2.23
C HIS A 80 -3.35 -5.41 2.84
N LEU A 81 -4.36 -4.93 3.56
CA LEU A 81 -5.43 -5.80 4.10
C LEU A 81 -6.23 -6.49 2.99
N VAL A 82 -6.48 -5.80 1.86
CA VAL A 82 -7.16 -6.39 0.69
C VAL A 82 -6.30 -7.45 0.01
N GLU A 83 -5.00 -7.23 -0.09
CA GLU A 83 -4.04 -8.22 -0.61
C GLU A 83 -4.05 -9.49 0.26
N GLN A 84 -3.98 -9.33 1.58
CA GLN A 84 -4.06 -10.45 2.53
C GLN A 84 -5.41 -11.19 2.41
N GLN A 85 -6.52 -10.46 2.25
CA GLN A 85 -7.82 -11.08 2.04
C GLN A 85 -7.84 -11.91 0.75
N THR A 86 -7.28 -11.38 -0.34
CA THR A 86 -7.20 -12.08 -1.62
C THR A 86 -6.34 -13.35 -1.52
N ALA A 87 -5.19 -13.27 -0.86
CA ALA A 87 -4.32 -14.43 -0.64
C ALA A 87 -5.01 -15.54 0.16
N ASN A 88 -5.78 -15.19 1.21
CA ASN A 88 -6.55 -16.16 1.99
C ASN A 88 -7.69 -16.78 1.16
N VAL A 89 -8.40 -16.01 0.34
CA VAL A 89 -9.42 -16.54 -0.57
C VAL A 89 -8.82 -17.55 -1.53
N LEU A 90 -7.69 -17.23 -2.17
CA LEU A 90 -7.01 -18.13 -3.09
C LEU A 90 -6.52 -19.41 -2.40
N SER A 91 -6.02 -19.30 -1.16
CA SER A 91 -5.63 -20.45 -0.36
C SER A 91 -6.80 -21.39 -0.11
N VAL A 92 -7.96 -20.87 0.32
CA VAL A 92 -9.19 -21.67 0.53
C VAL A 92 -9.66 -22.30 -0.78
N GLN A 93 -9.68 -21.54 -1.89
CA GLN A 93 -10.03 -22.07 -3.22
C GLN A 93 -9.17 -23.28 -3.58
N ASN A 94 -7.86 -23.18 -3.37
CA ASN A 94 -6.93 -24.24 -3.70
C ASN A 94 -7.10 -25.48 -2.81
N ILE A 95 -7.35 -25.31 -1.50
CA ILE A 95 -7.61 -26.44 -0.60
C ILE A 95 -8.89 -27.18 -1.03
N ILE A 96 -9.98 -26.45 -1.28
CA ILE A 96 -11.25 -27.05 -1.68
C ILE A 96 -11.12 -27.72 -3.04
N LEU A 97 -10.55 -27.04 -4.04
CA LEU A 97 -10.42 -27.57 -5.40
C LEU A 97 -9.62 -28.87 -5.43
N ARG A 98 -8.47 -28.92 -4.75
CA ARG A 98 -7.61 -30.13 -4.79
C ARG A 98 -8.21 -31.33 -4.05
N ASN A 99 -9.06 -31.11 -3.04
CA ASN A 99 -9.65 -32.19 -2.25
C ASN A 99 -11.02 -32.63 -2.74
N THR A 100 -11.78 -31.76 -3.43
CA THR A 100 -13.15 -32.04 -3.82
C THR A 100 -13.41 -31.91 -5.35
N GLY A 101 -12.48 -31.31 -6.10
CA GLY A 101 -12.68 -30.93 -7.51
C GLY A 101 -13.62 -29.73 -7.70
N ALA A 102 -14.20 -29.18 -6.63
CA ALA A 102 -15.16 -28.08 -6.71
C ALA A 102 -14.45 -26.73 -6.86
N ARG A 103 -14.86 -25.91 -7.84
CA ARG A 103 -14.43 -24.51 -7.99
C ARG A 103 -15.43 -23.58 -7.33
N LEU A 104 -15.05 -22.90 -6.26
CA LEU A 104 -15.89 -21.94 -5.59
C LEU A 104 -15.46 -20.51 -5.93
N SER A 105 -16.46 -19.61 -6.11
CA SER A 105 -16.18 -18.19 -6.31
C SER A 105 -15.69 -17.54 -5.01
N ALA A 106 -14.97 -16.40 -5.12
CA ALA A 106 -14.52 -15.64 -3.97
C ALA A 106 -15.70 -15.22 -3.06
N ASN A 107 -16.81 -14.81 -3.64
CA ASN A 107 -18.01 -14.43 -2.87
C ASN A 107 -18.60 -15.62 -2.12
N ARG A 108 -18.62 -16.81 -2.72
CA ARG A 108 -19.09 -18.03 -2.05
C ARG A 108 -18.24 -18.39 -0.85
N ILE A 109 -16.91 -18.29 -0.98
CA ILE A 109 -15.97 -18.52 0.13
C ILE A 109 -16.19 -17.52 1.25
N LYS A 110 -16.30 -16.23 0.94
CA LYS A 110 -16.51 -15.18 1.94
C LYS A 110 -17.82 -15.34 2.74
N SER A 111 -18.82 -16.01 2.16
CA SER A 111 -20.12 -16.26 2.80
C SER A 111 -20.25 -17.68 3.39
N MET A 112 -19.21 -18.52 3.31
CA MET A 112 -19.26 -19.90 3.78
C MET A 112 -19.29 -19.98 5.31
N SER A 113 -20.19 -20.82 5.84
CA SER A 113 -20.28 -21.13 7.26
C SER A 113 -19.36 -22.28 7.65
N GLN A 114 -19.07 -22.41 8.94
CA GLN A 114 -18.29 -23.53 9.47
C GLN A 114 -18.97 -24.90 9.20
N ALA A 115 -20.31 -24.97 9.29
CA ALA A 115 -21.05 -26.18 9.00
C ALA A 115 -20.89 -26.62 7.54
N GLU A 116 -20.89 -25.68 6.60
CA GLU A 116 -20.65 -25.95 5.18
C GLU A 116 -19.23 -26.42 4.90
N VAL A 117 -18.23 -25.91 5.65
CA VAL A 117 -16.84 -26.38 5.55
C VAL A 117 -16.75 -27.85 5.95
N HIS A 118 -17.32 -28.24 7.09
CA HIS A 118 -17.31 -29.63 7.55
C HIS A 118 -18.08 -30.57 6.65
N ALA A 119 -19.17 -30.10 6.04
CA ALA A 119 -19.93 -30.89 5.05
C ALA A 119 -19.13 -31.10 3.74
N LEU A 120 -18.34 -30.14 3.35
CA LEU A 120 -17.54 -30.18 2.12
C LEU A 120 -16.22 -30.93 2.28
N LEU A 121 -15.61 -30.83 3.48
CA LEU A 121 -14.33 -31.43 3.84
C LEU A 121 -14.53 -32.31 5.10
N PRO A 122 -14.79 -33.62 4.93
CA PRO A 122 -15.01 -34.54 6.06
C PRO A 122 -13.77 -34.77 6.93
N ASP A 123 -12.58 -34.58 6.36
CA ASP A 123 -11.31 -34.65 7.08
C ASP A 123 -11.16 -33.46 8.03
N ALA A 124 -10.89 -33.73 9.31
CA ALA A 124 -10.86 -32.72 10.36
C ALA A 124 -9.72 -31.71 10.19
N ASP A 125 -8.55 -32.12 9.69
CA ASP A 125 -7.40 -31.23 9.50
C ASP A 125 -7.61 -30.30 8.31
N GLN A 126 -8.20 -30.82 7.23
CA GLN A 126 -8.58 -30.03 6.07
C GLN A 126 -9.67 -29.00 6.42
N ALA A 127 -10.70 -29.44 7.18
CA ALA A 127 -11.76 -28.55 7.64
C ALA A 127 -11.22 -27.47 8.58
N LEU A 128 -10.30 -27.81 9.48
CA LEU A 128 -9.63 -26.86 10.39
C LEU A 128 -8.82 -25.82 9.61
N ALA A 129 -8.05 -26.23 8.59
CA ALA A 129 -7.25 -25.33 7.78
C ALA A 129 -8.14 -24.30 7.06
N VAL A 130 -9.25 -24.72 6.46
CA VAL A 130 -10.22 -23.82 5.80
C VAL A 130 -10.93 -22.94 6.84
N SER A 131 -11.39 -23.50 7.95
CA SER A 131 -12.07 -22.76 9.02
C SER A 131 -11.20 -21.65 9.61
N SER A 132 -9.91 -21.93 9.82
CA SER A 132 -8.94 -20.95 10.29
C SER A 132 -8.78 -19.79 9.27
N ALA A 133 -8.65 -20.12 7.99
CA ALA A 133 -8.57 -19.12 6.94
C ALA A 133 -9.84 -18.27 6.83
N LEU A 134 -11.04 -18.87 6.97
CA LEU A 134 -12.31 -18.13 6.98
C LEU A 134 -12.41 -17.16 8.17
N THR A 135 -11.94 -17.55 9.34
CA THR A 135 -11.89 -16.66 10.51
C THR A 135 -11.02 -15.43 10.23
N VAL A 136 -9.85 -15.63 9.64
CA VAL A 136 -8.96 -14.52 9.22
C VAL A 136 -9.65 -13.67 8.15
N LEU A 137 -10.33 -14.27 7.17
CA LEU A 137 -11.06 -13.54 6.12
C LEU A 137 -12.14 -12.61 6.68
N HIS A 138 -12.91 -13.08 7.66
CA HIS A 138 -13.94 -12.26 8.31
C HIS A 138 -13.32 -11.11 9.10
N CYS A 139 -12.25 -11.36 9.86
CA CYS A 139 -11.52 -10.31 10.56
C CYS A 139 -10.97 -9.26 9.59
N LEU A 140 -10.35 -9.68 8.48
CA LEU A 140 -9.84 -8.76 7.46
C LEU A 140 -10.96 -7.92 6.84
N ALA A 141 -12.12 -8.52 6.56
CA ALA A 141 -13.27 -7.79 6.01
C ALA A 141 -13.76 -6.68 6.95
N GLU A 142 -13.84 -6.97 8.25
CA GLU A 142 -14.21 -5.98 9.28
C GLU A 142 -13.19 -4.86 9.39
N GLN A 143 -11.88 -5.19 9.38
CA GLN A 143 -10.82 -4.20 9.43
C GLN A 143 -10.79 -3.32 8.18
N ILE A 144 -10.98 -3.89 6.99
CA ILE A 144 -11.11 -3.13 5.74
C ILE A 144 -12.27 -2.14 5.84
N LYS A 145 -13.44 -2.60 6.29
CA LYS A 145 -14.63 -1.74 6.48
C LYS A 145 -14.37 -0.61 7.47
N THR A 146 -13.71 -0.90 8.57
CA THR A 146 -13.34 0.08 9.60
C THR A 146 -12.43 1.17 9.03
N VAL A 147 -11.38 0.75 8.31
CA VAL A 147 -10.44 1.67 7.66
C VAL A 147 -11.16 2.51 6.60
N GLU A 148 -11.98 1.90 5.73
CA GLU A 148 -12.74 2.63 4.71
C GLU A 148 -13.73 3.63 5.32
N THR A 149 -14.39 3.28 6.42
CA THR A 149 -15.27 4.21 7.15
C THR A 149 -14.47 5.42 7.64
N ARG A 150 -13.29 5.18 8.24
CA ARG A 150 -12.42 6.27 8.69
C ARG A 150 -11.91 7.14 7.55
N VAL A 151 -11.53 6.53 6.42
CA VAL A 151 -11.14 7.27 5.23
C VAL A 151 -12.29 8.17 4.77
N ARG A 152 -13.51 7.63 4.67
CA ARG A 152 -14.71 8.39 4.25
C ARG A 152 -15.03 9.57 5.16
N THR A 153 -14.86 9.45 6.47
CA THR A 153 -15.08 10.57 7.40
C THR A 153 -14.06 11.71 7.26
N ARG A 154 -12.91 11.45 6.62
CA ARG A 154 -11.86 12.43 6.35
C ARG A 154 -11.79 12.86 4.88
N LEU A 155 -12.82 12.53 4.12
CA LEU A 155 -12.90 12.95 2.73
C LEU A 155 -13.10 14.47 2.63
N HIS A 156 -12.15 15.14 2.01
CA HIS A 156 -12.36 16.48 1.50
C HIS A 156 -12.73 16.36 0.03
N ARG A 157 -13.96 16.76 -0.31
CA ARG A 157 -14.40 16.86 -1.69
C ARG A 157 -13.70 18.05 -2.34
N THR A 158 -12.70 17.75 -3.16
CA THR A 158 -12.03 18.74 -3.99
C THR A 158 -12.51 18.60 -5.42
N PRO A 159 -12.41 19.63 -6.27
CA PRO A 159 -12.77 19.52 -7.70
C PRO A 159 -12.06 18.34 -8.38
N LEU A 160 -10.79 18.07 -8.03
CA LEU A 160 -10.04 16.94 -8.57
C LEU A 160 -10.58 15.58 -8.08
N TYR A 161 -11.06 15.50 -6.84
CA TYR A 161 -11.72 14.29 -6.34
C TYR A 161 -13.00 14.00 -7.11
N GLU A 162 -13.81 15.02 -7.37
CA GLU A 162 -15.05 14.88 -8.14
C GLU A 162 -14.77 14.50 -9.59
N LEU A 163 -13.75 15.10 -10.19
CA LEU A 163 -13.30 14.77 -11.55
C LEU A 163 -12.86 13.29 -11.63
N LEU A 164 -12.07 12.80 -10.68
CA LEU A 164 -11.65 11.39 -10.68
C LEU A 164 -12.84 10.43 -10.62
N GLN A 165 -13.92 10.80 -9.93
CA GLN A 165 -15.11 9.95 -9.83
C GLN A 165 -15.97 9.90 -11.10
N THR A 166 -15.73 10.77 -12.08
CA THR A 166 -16.39 10.69 -13.40
C THR A 166 -15.79 9.58 -14.27
N VAL A 167 -14.63 9.04 -13.88
CA VAL A 167 -13.98 7.95 -14.61
C VAL A 167 -14.55 6.60 -14.14
N ASP A 168 -15.05 5.81 -15.08
CA ASP A 168 -15.59 4.48 -14.79
C ASP A 168 -14.56 3.61 -14.05
N GLY A 169 -15.01 2.99 -12.94
CA GLY A 169 -14.16 2.15 -12.10
C GLY A 169 -13.41 2.90 -10.99
N ILE A 170 -13.39 4.23 -10.99
CA ILE A 170 -12.78 5.02 -9.91
C ILE A 170 -13.83 5.37 -8.85
N GLY A 171 -13.95 4.50 -7.86
CA GLY A 171 -14.81 4.75 -6.69
C GLY A 171 -14.14 5.66 -5.64
N PRO A 172 -14.87 6.02 -4.56
CA PRO A 172 -14.41 6.98 -3.54
C PRO A 172 -13.07 6.68 -2.91
N ILE A 173 -12.80 5.42 -2.61
CA ILE A 173 -11.52 4.99 -1.99
C ILE A 173 -10.37 5.09 -2.98
N LEU A 174 -10.57 4.65 -4.23
CA LEU A 174 -9.54 4.72 -5.26
C LEU A 174 -9.21 6.17 -5.62
N ALA A 175 -10.21 7.04 -5.77
CA ALA A 175 -10.01 8.47 -5.99
C ALA A 175 -9.15 9.10 -4.87
N GLN A 176 -9.44 8.77 -3.60
CA GLN A 176 -8.61 9.24 -2.49
C GLN A 176 -7.19 8.67 -2.52
N THR A 177 -7.04 7.40 -2.87
CA THR A 177 -5.72 6.78 -3.01
C THR A 177 -4.89 7.51 -4.06
N ILE A 178 -5.45 7.75 -5.24
CA ILE A 178 -4.79 8.51 -6.31
C ILE A 178 -4.35 9.88 -5.80
N LEU A 179 -5.27 10.66 -5.21
CA LEU A 179 -4.98 12.01 -4.71
C LEU A 179 -3.88 12.04 -3.64
N ARG A 180 -3.85 11.03 -2.76
CA ARG A 180 -2.86 10.99 -1.67
C ARG A 180 -1.52 10.42 -2.10
N GLU A 181 -1.48 9.57 -3.13
CA GLU A 181 -0.23 9.07 -3.69
C GLU A 181 0.39 10.04 -4.70
N THR A 182 -0.41 10.79 -5.47
CA THR A 182 0.13 11.82 -6.37
C THR A 182 0.57 13.07 -5.62
N GLY A 183 -0.13 13.45 -4.55
CA GLY A 183 0.16 14.68 -3.80
C GLY A 183 -0.19 15.93 -4.61
N ASP A 184 0.74 16.87 -4.77
CA ASP A 184 0.51 18.09 -5.56
C ASP A 184 0.58 17.78 -7.06
N MET A 185 -0.57 17.92 -7.75
CA MET A 185 -0.69 17.65 -9.20
C MET A 185 0.17 18.57 -10.06
N ARG A 186 0.59 19.74 -9.57
CA ARG A 186 1.50 20.65 -10.30
C ARG A 186 2.89 20.06 -10.51
N ARG A 187 3.20 18.96 -9.85
CA ARG A 187 4.44 18.19 -10.08
C ARG A 187 4.46 17.47 -11.42
N PHE A 188 3.33 17.33 -12.07
CA PHE A 188 3.14 16.62 -13.34
C PHE A 188 2.63 17.63 -14.39
N PRO A 189 3.52 18.45 -14.98
CA PRO A 189 3.13 19.49 -15.94
C PRO A 189 2.68 18.92 -17.28
N THR A 190 3.08 17.70 -17.61
CA THR A 190 2.74 17.05 -18.89
C THR A 190 2.12 15.67 -18.66
N VAL A 191 1.47 15.11 -19.69
CA VAL A 191 0.85 13.77 -19.67
C VAL A 191 1.90 12.64 -19.52
N GLY A 192 3.17 12.92 -19.79
CA GLY A 192 4.27 11.96 -19.72
C GLY A 192 5.05 11.95 -18.40
N ASP A 193 4.67 12.79 -17.45
CA ASP A 193 5.38 12.94 -16.16
C ASP A 193 4.90 11.93 -15.09
#